data_7f9215419019652fe143154030fc3b7d
#
_entry.id   7f9215419019652fe143154030fc3b7d
#
_cell.length_a   1.000
_cell.length_b   1.000
_cell.length_c   1.000
_cell.angle_alpha   90.00
_cell.angle_beta   90.00
_cell.angle_gamma   90.00
#
_symmetry.space_group_name_H-M   'P 1'
#
loop_
_entity.id
_entity.type
_entity.pdbx_description
1 polymer ?
#
loop_
_entity_poly.entity_id
_entity_poly.type
_entity_poly.pdbx_seq_one_letter_code
_entity_poly.pdbx_strand_id
1 'polypeptide(L)'
;MYANQFPNCKVVAKINRPSFADLANQKGLVDSVVSTAAVTSETIARYVRAMQNSFDSDNIKTLHRLVGGRVEALEFNVGPGLPFIGVPLKDLNLREGMLVAGIVRQNGAPVIPSGADALQEGDDVVIVTTDTTLHALRDIVK
;
A
#
# COMPACT_ATOMS: atom_id res chain seq x y z
N MET A 1 -32.43 -8.64 6.71
CA MET A 1 -31.38 -9.58 7.09
C MET A 1 -31.39 -9.81 8.57
N TYR A 2 -31.39 -11.05 9.03
CA TYR A 2 -31.58 -11.42 10.45
C TYR A 2 -30.46 -10.88 11.36
N ALA A 3 -29.22 -10.91 10.88
CA ALA A 3 -28.05 -10.53 11.69
C ALA A 3 -28.06 -9.05 12.16
N ASN A 4 -28.61 -8.14 11.37
CA ASN A 4 -28.70 -6.71 11.74
C ASN A 4 -29.72 -6.42 12.85
N GLN A 5 -30.47 -7.43 13.30
CA GLN A 5 -31.41 -7.28 14.40
C GLN A 5 -30.78 -7.41 15.80
N PHE A 6 -29.50 -7.86 15.84
CA PHE A 6 -28.77 -8.02 17.08
C PHE A 6 -27.90 -6.77 17.33
N PRO A 7 -28.18 -5.96 18.35
CA PRO A 7 -27.31 -4.85 18.72
C PRO A 7 -25.93 -5.38 19.11
N ASN A 8 -24.89 -4.72 18.66
CA ASN A 8 -23.47 -5.07 18.85
C ASN A 8 -22.98 -6.31 18.09
N CYS A 9 -23.70 -6.78 17.07
CA CYS A 9 -23.23 -7.87 16.21
C CYS A 9 -22.59 -7.29 14.95
N LYS A 10 -21.31 -7.59 14.72
CA LYS A 10 -20.64 -7.24 13.47
C LYS A 10 -20.92 -8.30 12.40
N VAL A 11 -21.52 -7.85 11.29
CA VAL A 11 -21.94 -8.74 10.19
C VAL A 11 -20.87 -8.73 9.10
N VAL A 12 -20.25 -9.88 8.86
CA VAL A 12 -19.29 -10.09 7.77
C VAL A 12 -19.89 -11.07 6.79
N ALA A 13 -19.93 -10.69 5.51
CA ALA A 13 -20.48 -11.53 4.44
C ALA A 13 -19.41 -11.88 3.41
N LYS A 14 -19.31 -13.17 3.07
CA LYS A 14 -18.56 -13.60 1.89
C LYS A 14 -19.46 -13.51 0.67
N ILE A 15 -19.05 -12.69 -0.31
CA ILE A 15 -19.82 -12.47 -1.55
C ILE A 15 -18.93 -12.79 -2.75
N ASN A 16 -19.36 -13.73 -3.57
CA ASN A 16 -18.61 -14.20 -4.73
C ASN A 16 -18.86 -13.36 -5.99
N ARG A 17 -19.98 -12.64 -6.06
CA ARG A 17 -20.32 -11.80 -7.22
C ARG A 17 -20.02 -10.32 -6.91
N PRO A 18 -19.14 -9.66 -7.69
CA PRO A 18 -18.75 -8.27 -7.45
C PRO A 18 -19.94 -7.31 -7.36
N SER A 19 -20.92 -7.43 -8.25
CA SER A 19 -22.11 -6.58 -8.27
C SER A 19 -22.94 -6.64 -6.99
N PHE A 20 -22.96 -7.80 -6.32
CA PHE A 20 -23.62 -7.93 -5.00
C PHE A 20 -22.78 -7.38 -3.87
N ALA A 21 -21.45 -7.45 -3.98
CA ALA A 21 -20.54 -6.87 -3.00
C ALA A 21 -20.70 -5.34 -2.96
N ASP A 22 -20.74 -4.70 -4.12
CA ASP A 22 -20.94 -3.26 -4.25
C ASP A 22 -22.32 -2.83 -3.68
N LEU A 23 -23.36 -3.58 -4.01
CA LEU A 23 -24.70 -3.32 -3.51
C LEU A 23 -24.79 -3.47 -1.98
N ALA A 24 -24.15 -4.50 -1.41
CA ALA A 24 -24.14 -4.75 0.02
C ALA A 24 -23.44 -3.61 0.78
N ASN A 25 -22.31 -3.11 0.23
CA ASN A 25 -21.57 -1.98 0.79
C ASN A 25 -22.37 -0.67 0.69
N GLN A 26 -22.92 -0.35 -0.50
CA GLN A 26 -23.67 0.89 -0.73
C GLN A 26 -24.95 0.98 0.12
N LYS A 27 -25.62 -0.15 0.36
CA LYS A 27 -26.84 -0.22 1.13
C LYS A 27 -26.60 -0.43 2.64
N GLY A 28 -25.36 -0.55 3.08
CA GLY A 28 -25.05 -0.80 4.49
C GLY A 28 -25.67 -2.09 5.02
N LEU A 29 -25.82 -3.10 4.17
CA LEU A 29 -26.48 -4.35 4.54
C LEU A 29 -25.60 -5.23 5.44
N VAL A 30 -24.31 -5.02 5.41
CA VAL A 30 -23.29 -5.72 6.19
C VAL A 30 -22.17 -4.75 6.56
N ASP A 31 -21.49 -5.01 7.67
CA ASP A 31 -20.37 -4.18 8.13
C ASP A 31 -19.10 -4.41 7.33
N SER A 32 -18.96 -5.61 6.75
CA SER A 32 -17.78 -5.96 5.94
C SER A 32 -18.13 -7.02 4.90
N VAL A 33 -17.57 -6.85 3.70
CA VAL A 33 -17.68 -7.81 2.60
C VAL A 33 -16.32 -8.44 2.33
N VAL A 34 -16.28 -9.77 2.24
CA VAL A 34 -15.10 -10.55 1.83
C VAL A 34 -15.38 -11.13 0.45
N SER A 35 -14.62 -10.74 -0.55
CA SER A 35 -14.64 -11.32 -1.89
C SER A 35 -13.38 -12.11 -2.17
N THR A 36 -13.51 -13.43 -2.33
CA THR A 36 -12.37 -14.31 -2.66
C THR A 36 -11.76 -13.94 -4.01
N ALA A 37 -12.57 -13.56 -4.98
CA ALA A 37 -12.10 -13.12 -6.29
C ALA A 37 -11.24 -11.84 -6.20
N ALA A 38 -11.66 -10.86 -5.39
CA ALA A 38 -10.89 -9.63 -5.18
C ALA A 38 -9.55 -9.92 -4.49
N VAL A 39 -9.56 -10.72 -3.43
CA VAL A 39 -8.33 -11.11 -2.70
C VAL A 39 -7.36 -11.86 -3.64
N THR A 40 -7.86 -12.77 -4.45
CA THR A 40 -7.03 -13.51 -5.42
C THR A 40 -6.47 -12.57 -6.49
N SER A 41 -7.29 -11.68 -7.05
CA SER A 41 -6.84 -10.71 -8.07
C SER A 41 -5.77 -9.77 -7.54
N GLU A 42 -5.92 -9.28 -6.30
CA GLU A 42 -4.90 -8.45 -5.66
C GLU A 42 -3.59 -9.21 -5.43
N THR A 43 -3.69 -10.49 -5.06
CA THR A 43 -2.50 -11.33 -4.86
C THR A 43 -1.77 -11.56 -6.19
N ILE A 44 -2.51 -11.83 -7.28
CA ILE A 44 -1.94 -12.00 -8.61
C ILE A 44 -1.32 -10.69 -9.10
N ALA A 45 -2.01 -9.56 -8.94
CA ALA A 45 -1.51 -8.25 -9.36
C ALA A 45 -0.20 -7.89 -8.64
N ARG A 46 -0.12 -8.16 -7.33
CA ARG A 46 1.13 -8.00 -6.56
C ARG A 46 2.27 -8.86 -7.12
N TYR A 47 1.97 -10.13 -7.37
CA TYR A 47 2.96 -11.06 -7.91
C TYR A 47 3.48 -10.62 -9.29
N VAL A 48 2.59 -10.21 -10.18
CA VAL A 48 2.96 -9.73 -11.53
C VAL A 48 3.82 -8.46 -11.44
N ARG A 49 3.44 -7.49 -10.60
CA ARG A 49 4.24 -6.27 -10.38
C ARG A 49 5.61 -6.59 -9.79
N ALA A 50 5.68 -7.48 -8.81
CA ALA A 50 6.95 -7.92 -8.24
C ALA A 50 7.85 -8.60 -9.29
N MET A 51 7.29 -9.38 -10.19
CA MET A 51 8.06 -10.01 -11.28
C MET A 51 8.52 -9.00 -12.34
N GLN A 52 7.70 -8.02 -12.69
CA GLN A 52 8.09 -6.98 -13.64
C GLN A 52 9.27 -6.14 -13.13
N ASN A 53 9.34 -5.94 -11.82
CA ASN A 53 10.38 -5.15 -11.15
C ASN A 53 11.63 -5.99 -10.79
N SER A 54 11.61 -7.31 -11.00
CA SER A 54 12.76 -8.18 -10.66
C SER A 54 14.01 -7.93 -11.53
N PHE A 55 13.90 -7.15 -12.59
CA PHE A 55 15.03 -6.71 -13.43
C PHE A 55 15.66 -5.38 -12.97
N ASP A 56 15.03 -4.66 -12.05
CA ASP A 56 15.54 -3.40 -11.48
C ASP A 56 15.66 -3.55 -9.96
N SER A 57 16.69 -2.99 -9.36
CA SER A 57 17.06 -3.12 -7.94
C SER A 57 16.05 -2.54 -6.94
N ASP A 58 15.00 -1.87 -7.41
CA ASP A 58 13.99 -1.18 -6.57
C ASP A 58 12.71 -2.00 -6.43
N ASN A 59 12.81 -3.18 -5.85
CA ASN A 59 11.70 -4.14 -5.76
C ASN A 59 10.59 -3.67 -4.81
N ILE A 60 9.35 -3.59 -5.31
CA ILE A 60 8.15 -3.52 -4.47
C ILE A 60 8.02 -4.84 -3.71
N LYS A 61 8.20 -4.80 -2.38
CA LYS A 61 7.99 -5.96 -1.51
C LYS A 61 6.51 -6.25 -1.32
N THR A 62 5.75 -5.19 -1.05
CA THR A 62 4.33 -5.32 -0.70
C THR A 62 3.54 -4.18 -1.33
N LEU A 63 2.30 -4.47 -1.74
CA LEU A 63 1.36 -3.47 -2.24
C LEU A 63 0.00 -3.69 -1.59
N HIS A 64 -0.55 -2.65 -0.98
CA HIS A 64 -1.89 -2.63 -0.43
C HIS A 64 -2.71 -1.53 -1.07
N ARG A 65 -3.92 -1.87 -1.52
CA ARG A 65 -4.90 -0.91 -2.02
C ARG A 65 -5.82 -0.45 -0.91
N LEU A 66 -5.91 0.84 -0.74
CA LEU A 66 -6.69 1.51 0.29
C LEU A 66 -7.80 2.34 -0.36
N VAL A 67 -8.83 2.66 0.43
CA VAL A 67 -9.92 3.58 0.03
C VAL A 67 -10.54 3.19 -1.32
N GLY A 68 -10.88 1.90 -1.51
CA GLY A 68 -11.47 1.41 -2.75
C GLY A 68 -10.54 1.46 -3.95
N GLY A 69 -9.22 1.34 -3.75
CA GLY A 69 -8.21 1.34 -4.81
C GLY A 69 -7.75 2.72 -5.27
N ARG A 70 -8.20 3.80 -4.62
CA ARG A 70 -7.79 5.18 -4.94
C ARG A 70 -6.46 5.60 -4.32
N VAL A 71 -5.99 4.85 -3.33
CA VAL A 71 -4.73 5.07 -2.65
C VAL A 71 -4.00 3.74 -2.58
N GLU A 72 -2.71 3.72 -2.82
CA GLU A 72 -1.86 2.55 -2.67
C GLU A 72 -0.81 2.80 -1.58
N ALA A 73 -0.55 1.78 -0.77
CA ALA A 73 0.60 1.74 0.12
C ALA A 73 1.58 0.69 -0.41
N LEU A 74 2.76 1.13 -0.75
CA LEU A 74 3.81 0.30 -1.34
C LEU A 74 5.01 0.24 -0.40
N GLU A 75 5.53 -0.95 -0.21
CA GLU A 75 6.76 -1.19 0.54
C GLU A 75 7.91 -1.45 -0.43
N PHE A 76 8.99 -0.70 -0.27
CA PHE A 76 10.21 -0.85 -1.05
C PHE A 76 11.39 -1.14 -0.13
N ASN A 77 12.38 -1.86 -0.65
CA ASN A 77 13.72 -1.88 -0.06
C ASN A 77 14.53 -0.72 -0.62
N VAL A 78 15.23 0.01 0.23
CA VAL A 78 16.13 1.09 -0.17
C VAL A 78 17.44 0.45 -0.66
N GLY A 79 17.52 0.24 -1.97
CA GLY A 79 18.71 -0.31 -2.63
C GLY A 79 19.86 0.72 -2.73
N PRO A 80 21.07 0.27 -3.10
CA PRO A 80 22.20 1.14 -3.32
C PRO A 80 22.00 2.05 -4.53
N GLY A 81 22.65 3.21 -4.51
CA GLY A 81 22.74 4.10 -5.68
C GLY A 81 21.56 5.02 -5.92
N LEU A 82 20.58 5.07 -5.00
CA LEU A 82 19.50 6.06 -5.06
C LEU A 82 20.05 7.46 -4.70
N PRO A 83 19.75 8.50 -5.49
CA PRO A 83 20.36 9.83 -5.33
C PRO A 83 19.94 10.57 -4.06
N PHE A 84 18.92 10.09 -3.38
CA PHE A 84 18.35 10.73 -2.19
C PHE A 84 18.66 9.98 -0.88
N ILE A 85 19.54 8.98 -0.91
CA ILE A 85 20.01 8.33 0.33
C ILE A 85 20.75 9.35 1.20
N GLY A 86 20.38 9.39 2.49
CA GLY A 86 20.95 10.32 3.44
C GLY A 86 20.44 11.76 3.36
N VAL A 87 19.57 12.07 2.41
CA VAL A 87 18.95 13.40 2.30
C VAL A 87 17.72 13.46 3.21
N PRO A 88 17.57 14.48 4.07
CA PRO A 88 16.40 14.67 4.90
C PRO A 88 15.11 14.70 4.07
N LEU A 89 14.05 14.04 4.53
CA LEU A 89 12.79 13.94 3.79
C LEU A 89 12.18 15.30 3.47
N LYS A 90 12.36 16.31 4.33
CA LYS A 90 11.92 17.69 4.09
C LYS A 90 12.61 18.37 2.90
N ASP A 91 13.83 17.92 2.57
CA ASP A 91 14.63 18.47 1.49
C ASP A 91 14.46 17.69 0.18
N LEU A 92 13.70 16.59 0.22
CA LEU A 92 13.33 15.82 -0.97
C LEU A 92 12.18 16.51 -1.71
N ASN A 93 12.35 16.69 -3.01
CA ASN A 93 11.28 17.18 -3.88
C ASN A 93 10.37 16.01 -4.28
N LEU A 94 9.57 15.51 -3.33
CA LEU A 94 8.65 14.40 -3.59
C LEU A 94 7.60 14.79 -4.66
N ARG A 95 7.19 13.82 -5.45
CA ARG A 95 6.05 14.00 -6.35
C ARG A 95 4.77 14.27 -5.57
N GLU A 96 3.88 15.01 -6.18
CA GLU A 96 2.57 15.31 -5.61
C GLU A 96 1.76 14.03 -5.35
N GLY A 97 1.03 14.00 -4.25
CA GLY A 97 0.23 12.84 -3.85
C GLY A 97 1.04 11.67 -3.26
N MET A 98 2.29 11.89 -2.87
CA MET A 98 3.15 10.90 -2.23
C MET A 98 3.52 11.28 -0.80
N LEU A 99 3.56 10.27 0.07
CA LEU A 99 3.93 10.40 1.47
C LEU A 99 4.82 9.23 1.89
N VAL A 100 5.95 9.51 2.52
CA VAL A 100 6.75 8.51 3.24
C VAL A 100 6.07 8.26 4.58
N ALA A 101 5.35 7.14 4.69
CA ALA A 101 4.50 6.84 5.84
C ALA A 101 5.21 6.06 6.96
N GLY A 102 6.25 5.31 6.61
CA GLY A 102 7.00 4.51 7.57
C GLY A 102 8.36 4.10 7.02
N ILE A 103 9.29 3.87 7.93
CA ILE A 103 10.61 3.32 7.63
C ILE A 103 10.87 2.19 8.62
N VAL A 104 11.33 1.05 8.13
CA VAL A 104 11.87 -0.01 8.97
C VAL A 104 13.39 -0.02 8.74
N ARG A 105 14.14 0.27 9.78
CA ARG A 105 15.59 0.31 9.71
C ARG A 105 16.16 -1.10 9.50
N GLN A 106 17.37 -1.20 9.00
CA GLN A 106 18.06 -2.48 8.78
C GLN A 106 18.11 -3.38 10.03
N ASN A 107 18.10 -2.78 11.23
CA ASN A 107 18.02 -3.52 12.51
C ASN A 107 16.60 -3.97 12.88
N GLY A 108 15.61 -3.79 12.01
CA GLY A 108 14.21 -4.15 12.23
C GLY A 108 13.40 -3.12 13.04
N ALA A 109 13.97 -1.97 13.43
CA ALA A 109 13.25 -0.96 14.19
C ALA A 109 12.30 -0.16 13.30
N PRO A 110 10.97 -0.14 13.58
CA PRO A 110 10.03 0.68 12.85
C PRO A 110 10.13 2.14 13.31
N VAL A 111 10.07 3.07 12.36
CA VAL A 111 10.11 4.52 12.59
C VAL A 111 8.95 5.15 11.81
N ILE A 112 8.20 6.03 12.47
CA ILE A 112 7.31 6.96 11.79
C ILE A 112 8.16 8.21 11.49
N PRO A 113 8.50 8.43 10.20
CA PRO A 113 9.50 9.44 9.87
C PRO A 113 8.95 10.85 10.01
N SER A 114 9.83 11.74 10.41
CA SER A 114 9.67 13.19 10.37
C SER A 114 10.43 13.78 9.18
N GLY A 115 10.23 15.04 8.89
CA GLY A 115 11.00 15.72 7.84
C GLY A 115 12.52 15.73 8.03
N ALA A 116 13.00 15.55 9.27
CA ALA A 116 14.44 15.51 9.59
C ALA A 116 15.08 14.13 9.37
N ASP A 117 14.24 13.09 9.23
CA ASP A 117 14.73 11.73 8.96
C ASP A 117 15.14 11.59 7.50
N ALA A 118 16.08 10.68 7.25
CA ALA A 118 16.56 10.34 5.92
C ALA A 118 16.46 8.83 5.68
N LEU A 119 16.29 8.43 4.44
CA LEU A 119 16.38 7.03 4.02
C LEU A 119 17.84 6.59 3.99
N GLN A 120 18.08 5.37 4.43
CA GLN A 120 19.40 4.74 4.42
C GLN A 120 19.36 3.47 3.56
N GLU A 121 20.48 3.10 2.99
CA GLU A 121 20.61 1.84 2.27
C GLU A 121 20.28 0.66 3.19
N GLY A 122 19.48 -0.28 2.69
CA GLY A 122 19.01 -1.44 3.45
C GLY A 122 17.78 -1.20 4.32
N ASP A 123 17.26 0.03 4.39
CA ASP A 123 15.96 0.30 5.02
C ASP A 123 14.82 -0.29 4.18
N ASP A 124 13.70 -0.60 4.82
CA ASP A 124 12.44 -0.79 4.14
C ASP A 124 11.57 0.44 4.34
N VAL A 125 11.03 0.98 3.27
CA VAL A 125 10.24 2.20 3.28
C VAL A 125 8.83 1.96 2.79
N VAL A 126 7.84 2.52 3.48
CA VAL A 126 6.43 2.48 3.08
C VAL A 126 6.05 3.84 2.50
N ILE A 127 5.69 3.82 1.22
CA ILE A 127 5.18 4.99 0.48
C ILE A 127 3.67 4.86 0.34
N VAL A 128 2.94 5.88 0.74
CA VAL A 128 1.50 6.01 0.48
C VAL A 128 1.31 6.99 -0.67
N THR A 129 0.60 6.57 -1.71
CA THR A 129 0.45 7.37 -2.91
C THR A 129 -0.95 7.28 -3.52
N THR A 130 -1.37 8.36 -4.17
CA THR A 130 -2.54 8.38 -5.07
C THR A 130 -2.16 8.06 -6.51
N ASP A 131 -0.86 8.00 -6.83
CA ASP A 131 -0.35 7.58 -8.13
C ASP A 131 -0.25 6.04 -8.18
N THR A 132 -1.20 5.41 -8.88
CA THR A 132 -1.26 3.95 -9.03
C THR A 132 -0.28 3.42 -10.10
N THR A 133 0.53 4.30 -10.68
CA THR A 133 1.57 3.94 -11.67
C THR A 133 2.98 3.92 -11.09
N LEU A 134 3.14 4.16 -9.79
CA LEU A 134 4.44 4.09 -9.13
C LEU A 134 5.00 2.66 -9.17
N HIS A 135 6.15 2.49 -9.81
CA HIS A 135 6.78 1.18 -9.98
C HIS A 135 8.14 1.06 -9.31
N ALA A 136 8.85 2.15 -9.11
CA ALA A 136 10.18 2.14 -8.54
C ALA A 136 10.34 3.23 -7.48
N LEU A 137 11.16 2.96 -6.46
CA LEU A 137 11.41 3.91 -5.38
C LEU A 137 12.09 5.21 -5.90
N ARG A 138 12.92 5.10 -6.96
CA ARG A 138 13.56 6.26 -7.61
C ARG A 138 12.55 7.29 -8.14
N ASP A 139 11.34 6.85 -8.46
CA ASP A 139 10.31 7.68 -9.09
C ASP A 139 9.50 8.52 -8.09
N ILE A 140 9.81 8.44 -6.79
CA ILE A 140 9.12 9.25 -5.77
C ILE A 140 9.55 10.72 -5.78
N VAL A 141 10.70 11.04 -6.35
CA VAL A 141 11.24 12.41 -6.48
C VAL A 141 11.02 12.96 -7.89
N LYS A 142 10.94 14.30 -7.99
CA LYS A 142 10.80 15.01 -9.27
C LYS A 142 12.15 15.18 -9.92
#